data_c05935c2f8dbda230f3ec1bf80110694
#
_entry.id   c05935c2f8dbda230f3ec1bf80110694
#
_cell.length_a   1.000
_cell.length_b   1.000
_cell.length_c   1.000
_cell.angle_alpha   90.00
_cell.angle_beta   90.00
_cell.angle_gamma   90.00
#
_symmetry.space_group_name_H-M   'P 1'
#
loop_
_entity.id
_entity.type
_entity.pdbx_description
1 polymer ?
#
loop_
_entity_poly.entity_id
_entity_poly.type
_entity_poly.pdbx_seq_one_letter_code
_entity_poly.pdbx_strand_id
1 'polypeptide(L)'
;MSASTARTHPVGTVEQDLDELFSLLWETLSGLKRASPPPEELREVGRRASLTARHMPAVLAVAAGGPLSVSELARRLGLSLSSTSAIVGELSRTGLLERAEDDADRRRTIVRLHEDYRQLLTGWLTEAQAPLRGTLERLPPRARAQFMEGWRILHEEATRMPDRGGSDEDC
;
A
#
# COMPACT_ATOMS: atom_id res chain seq x y z
N MET A 1 -10.43 -10.42 34.91
CA MET A 1 -9.27 -11.23 34.46
C MET A 1 -9.83 -12.34 33.59
N SER A 2 -9.97 -12.12 32.28
CA SER A 2 -10.44 -13.15 31.35
C SER A 2 -9.26 -13.56 30.48
N ALA A 3 -8.73 -14.75 30.75
CA ALA A 3 -7.70 -15.37 29.94
C ALA A 3 -8.28 -15.67 28.56
N SER A 4 -7.83 -14.95 27.56
CA SER A 4 -8.11 -15.25 26.14
C SER A 4 -7.35 -16.52 25.79
N THR A 5 -8.05 -17.63 25.80
CA THR A 5 -7.53 -18.93 25.37
C THR A 5 -7.19 -18.82 23.89
N ALA A 6 -5.91 -18.82 23.57
CA ALA A 6 -5.44 -18.96 22.21
C ALA A 6 -5.99 -20.27 21.63
N ARG A 7 -6.97 -20.19 20.75
CA ARG A 7 -7.46 -21.35 20.00
C ARG A 7 -6.33 -21.79 19.07
N THR A 8 -5.74 -22.93 19.39
CA THR A 8 -4.84 -23.66 18.49
C THR A 8 -5.74 -24.29 17.43
N HIS A 9 -5.83 -23.67 16.25
CA HIS A 9 -6.45 -24.32 15.11
C HIS A 9 -5.60 -25.54 14.71
N PRO A 10 -6.22 -26.70 14.45
CA PRO A 10 -5.49 -27.79 13.82
C PRO A 10 -4.99 -27.31 12.46
N VAL A 11 -3.78 -27.73 12.08
CA VAL A 11 -3.22 -27.43 10.75
C VAL A 11 -4.11 -28.15 9.73
N GLY A 12 -4.85 -27.36 8.93
CA GLY A 12 -5.69 -27.85 7.85
C GLY A 12 -4.87 -28.30 6.64
N THR A 13 -5.54 -28.76 5.60
CA THR A 13 -4.89 -28.89 4.29
C THR A 13 -4.66 -27.51 3.68
N VAL A 14 -3.73 -27.39 2.74
CA VAL A 14 -3.45 -26.12 2.05
C VAL A 14 -4.72 -25.53 1.43
N GLU A 15 -5.60 -26.37 0.88
CA GLU A 15 -6.88 -25.95 0.29
C GLU A 15 -7.83 -25.36 1.32
N GLN A 16 -7.95 -25.98 2.49
CA GLN A 16 -8.80 -25.48 3.58
C GLN A 16 -8.28 -24.15 4.13
N ASP A 17 -6.95 -24.08 4.34
CA ASP A 17 -6.30 -22.85 4.80
C ASP A 17 -6.42 -21.72 3.77
N LEU A 18 -6.41 -22.05 2.46
CA LEU A 18 -6.57 -21.08 1.36
C LEU A 18 -7.99 -20.49 1.34
N ASP A 19 -9.02 -21.32 1.48
CA ASP A 19 -10.42 -20.87 1.51
C ASP A 19 -10.67 -19.94 2.71
N GLU A 20 -10.18 -20.32 3.89
CA GLU A 20 -10.27 -19.48 5.09
C GLU A 20 -9.50 -18.18 4.93
N LEU A 21 -8.26 -18.25 4.44
CA LEU A 21 -7.42 -17.08 4.22
C LEU A 21 -8.05 -16.10 3.24
N PHE A 22 -8.62 -16.60 2.14
CA PHE A 22 -9.26 -15.75 1.12
C PHE A 22 -10.50 -15.05 1.68
N SER A 23 -11.32 -15.75 2.45
CA SER A 23 -12.48 -15.15 3.12
C SER A 23 -12.06 -14.06 4.09
N LEU A 24 -11.10 -14.36 4.98
CA LEU A 24 -10.56 -13.42 5.97
C LEU A 24 -9.91 -12.20 5.29
N LEU A 25 -9.18 -12.40 4.21
CA LEU A 25 -8.56 -11.33 3.45
C LEU A 25 -9.60 -10.36 2.90
N TRP A 26 -10.64 -10.88 2.25
CA TRP A 26 -11.72 -10.08 1.69
C TRP A 26 -12.49 -9.31 2.76
N GLU A 27 -12.86 -9.96 3.85
CA GLU A 27 -13.54 -9.34 4.98
C GLU A 27 -12.69 -8.26 5.65
N THR A 28 -11.39 -8.54 5.82
CA THR A 28 -10.44 -7.60 6.41
C THR A 28 -10.27 -6.37 5.53
N LEU A 29 -10.03 -6.52 4.23
CA LEU A 29 -9.90 -5.40 3.30
C LEU A 29 -11.18 -4.55 3.26
N SER A 30 -12.34 -5.20 3.25
CA SER A 30 -13.64 -4.53 3.28
C SER A 30 -13.86 -3.78 4.61
N GLY A 31 -13.44 -4.38 5.72
CA GLY A 31 -13.48 -3.78 7.05
C GLY A 31 -12.57 -2.55 7.15
N LEU A 32 -11.33 -2.66 6.72
CA LEU A 32 -10.36 -1.56 6.70
C LEU A 32 -10.85 -0.38 5.87
N LYS A 33 -11.40 -0.65 4.68
CA LYS A 33 -11.96 0.38 3.79
C LYS A 33 -13.12 1.14 4.43
N ARG A 34 -13.97 0.45 5.21
CA ARG A 34 -15.08 1.09 5.94
C ARG A 34 -14.63 1.85 7.18
N ALA A 35 -13.65 1.31 7.91
CA ALA A 35 -13.19 1.88 9.17
C ALA A 35 -12.36 3.14 9.00
N SER A 36 -11.60 3.25 7.91
CA SER A 36 -10.75 4.41 7.63
C SER A 36 -10.89 4.84 6.17
N PRO A 37 -12.04 5.45 5.80
CA PRO A 37 -12.20 6.01 4.47
C PRO A 37 -11.20 7.18 4.27
N PRO A 38 -10.73 7.41 3.03
CA PRO A 38 -9.90 8.58 2.75
C PRO A 38 -10.63 9.87 3.16
N PRO A 39 -9.93 10.86 3.74
CA PRO A 39 -10.48 12.18 4.04
C PRO A 39 -11.18 12.82 2.83
N GLU A 40 -12.19 13.66 3.09
CA GLU A 40 -12.99 14.26 2.00
C GLU A 40 -12.12 15.10 1.06
N GLU A 41 -11.13 15.80 1.61
CA GLU A 41 -10.19 16.61 0.84
C GLU A 41 -9.41 15.76 -0.18
N LEU A 42 -8.98 14.56 0.20
CA LEU A 42 -8.30 13.64 -0.70
C LEU A 42 -9.26 13.05 -1.74
N ARG A 43 -10.50 12.76 -1.34
CA ARG A 43 -11.53 12.29 -2.27
C ARG A 43 -11.87 13.36 -3.31
N GLU A 44 -11.94 14.62 -2.89
CA GLU A 44 -12.20 15.76 -3.77
C GLU A 44 -11.06 15.96 -4.77
N VAL A 45 -9.81 15.93 -4.31
CA VAL A 45 -8.64 15.97 -5.20
C VAL A 45 -8.67 14.80 -6.18
N GLY A 46 -8.99 13.60 -5.69
CA GLY A 46 -9.13 12.41 -6.54
C GLY A 46 -10.17 12.58 -7.64
N ARG A 47 -11.34 13.15 -7.33
CA ARG A 47 -12.42 13.42 -8.29
C ARG A 47 -12.00 14.48 -9.33
N ARG A 48 -11.49 15.64 -8.85
CA ARG A 48 -11.09 16.74 -9.73
C ARG A 48 -9.97 16.36 -10.68
N ALA A 49 -9.05 15.55 -10.21
CA ALA A 49 -7.88 15.12 -10.96
C ALA A 49 -8.13 13.83 -11.76
N SER A 50 -9.33 13.27 -11.72
CA SER A 50 -9.68 11.98 -12.34
C SER A 50 -8.71 10.87 -11.94
N LEU A 51 -8.27 10.86 -10.66
CA LEU A 51 -7.38 9.84 -10.15
C LEU A 51 -8.10 8.48 -10.11
N THR A 52 -7.44 7.48 -10.60
CA THR A 52 -7.93 6.11 -10.63
C THR A 52 -7.21 5.25 -9.58
N ALA A 53 -7.65 4.00 -9.43
CA ALA A 53 -7.03 3.04 -8.52
C ALA A 53 -5.52 2.87 -8.74
N ARG A 54 -5.01 3.07 -9.98
CA ARG A 54 -3.58 2.96 -10.31
C ARG A 54 -2.68 4.01 -9.65
N HIS A 55 -3.24 5.17 -9.26
CA HIS A 55 -2.49 6.26 -8.65
C HIS A 55 -2.27 6.07 -7.15
N MET A 56 -3.23 5.41 -6.49
CA MET A 56 -3.24 5.29 -5.04
C MET A 56 -2.00 4.55 -4.49
N PRO A 57 -1.52 3.45 -5.09
CA PRO A 57 -0.30 2.79 -4.61
C PRO A 57 0.92 3.71 -4.59
N ALA A 58 1.06 4.61 -5.58
CA ALA A 58 2.17 5.56 -5.61
C ALA A 58 2.07 6.60 -4.48
N VAL A 59 0.87 7.15 -4.25
CA VAL A 59 0.63 8.09 -3.14
C VAL A 59 0.93 7.42 -1.80
N LEU A 60 0.43 6.20 -1.58
CA LEU A 60 0.64 5.45 -0.34
C LEU A 60 2.11 5.08 -0.12
N ALA A 61 2.84 4.68 -1.18
CA ALA A 61 4.25 4.34 -1.09
C ALA A 61 5.11 5.55 -0.67
N VAL A 62 4.81 6.74 -1.20
CA VAL A 62 5.51 7.98 -0.83
C VAL A 62 5.07 8.46 0.56
N ALA A 63 3.80 8.32 0.91
CA ALA A 63 3.30 8.71 2.24
C ALA A 63 3.88 7.84 3.36
N ALA A 64 4.01 6.53 3.13
CA ALA A 64 4.54 5.60 4.12
C ALA A 64 6.07 5.56 4.17
N GLY A 65 6.73 5.76 3.03
CA GLY A 65 8.18 5.62 2.89
C GLY A 65 8.97 6.93 2.94
N GLY A 66 8.29 8.07 2.94
CA GLY A 66 8.91 9.39 2.77
C GLY A 66 9.37 9.63 1.32
N PRO A 67 10.28 10.58 1.10
CA PRO A 67 10.80 10.90 -0.23
C PRO A 67 11.48 9.70 -0.88
N LEU A 68 11.11 9.40 -2.13
CA LEU A 68 11.61 8.26 -2.90
C LEU A 68 12.09 8.71 -4.27
N SER A 69 13.13 8.08 -4.82
CA SER A 69 13.42 8.25 -6.24
C SER A 69 12.35 7.56 -7.10
N VAL A 70 12.15 8.06 -8.34
CA VAL A 70 11.21 7.44 -9.28
C VAL A 70 11.56 5.96 -9.54
N SER A 71 12.86 5.63 -9.58
CA SER A 71 13.33 4.25 -9.75
C SER A 71 12.97 3.37 -8.55
N GLU A 72 13.13 3.88 -7.33
CA GLU A 72 12.74 3.16 -6.11
C GLU A 72 11.22 2.99 -6.03
N LEU A 73 10.46 4.01 -6.42
CA LEU A 73 9.01 3.92 -6.50
C LEU A 73 8.58 2.86 -7.54
N ALA A 74 9.20 2.84 -8.72
CA ALA A 74 8.94 1.83 -9.75
C ALA A 74 9.17 0.41 -9.23
N ARG A 75 10.31 0.20 -8.54
CA ARG A 75 10.61 -1.09 -7.91
C ARG A 75 9.56 -1.51 -6.88
N ARG A 76 9.11 -0.60 -6.02
CA ARG A 76 8.09 -0.88 -5.00
C ARG A 76 6.72 -1.18 -5.59
N LEU A 77 6.39 -0.55 -6.71
CA LEU A 77 5.10 -0.75 -7.38
C LEU A 77 5.11 -1.95 -8.35
N GLY A 78 6.28 -2.53 -8.64
CA GLY A 78 6.40 -3.58 -9.66
C GLY A 78 6.14 -3.06 -11.09
N LEU A 79 6.32 -1.75 -11.34
CA LEU A 79 6.04 -1.10 -12.61
C LEU A 79 7.30 -0.72 -13.37
N SER A 80 7.17 -0.52 -14.68
CA SER A 80 8.26 0.06 -15.48
C SER A 80 8.57 1.49 -15.05
N LEU A 81 9.80 1.95 -15.29
CA LEU A 81 10.20 3.33 -15.00
C LEU A 81 9.36 4.34 -15.78
N SER A 82 9.00 4.04 -17.02
CA SER A 82 8.16 4.88 -17.87
C SER A 82 6.73 5.02 -17.31
N SER A 83 6.09 3.90 -16.95
CA SER A 83 4.76 3.89 -16.34
C SER A 83 4.75 4.66 -15.02
N THR A 84 5.76 4.43 -14.17
CA THR A 84 5.88 5.15 -12.90
C THR A 84 6.10 6.65 -13.11
N SER A 85 6.93 7.04 -14.08
CA SER A 85 7.15 8.44 -14.43
C SER A 85 5.86 9.12 -14.91
N ALA A 86 5.03 8.42 -15.67
CA ALA A 86 3.72 8.92 -16.11
C ALA A 86 2.79 9.15 -14.90
N ILE A 87 2.64 8.15 -14.02
CA ILE A 87 1.85 8.25 -12.78
C ILE A 87 2.33 9.42 -11.92
N VAL A 88 3.63 9.53 -11.68
CA VAL A 88 4.22 10.64 -10.93
C VAL A 88 3.94 11.99 -11.61
N GLY A 89 3.99 12.04 -12.96
CA GLY A 89 3.65 13.23 -13.72
C GLY A 89 2.20 13.66 -13.53
N GLU A 90 1.29 12.72 -13.55
CA GLU A 90 -0.13 12.96 -13.31
C GLU A 90 -0.37 13.45 -11.87
N LEU A 91 0.20 12.78 -10.88
CA LEU A 91 0.09 13.15 -9.47
C LEU A 91 0.75 14.51 -9.15
N SER A 92 1.83 14.85 -9.84
CA SER A 92 2.46 16.18 -9.67
C SER A 92 1.62 17.30 -10.25
N ARG A 93 0.93 17.04 -11.37
CA ARG A 93 -0.01 18.04 -11.95
C ARG A 93 -1.23 18.29 -11.05
N THR A 94 -1.61 17.34 -10.22
CA THR A 94 -2.70 17.52 -9.24
C THR A 94 -2.24 18.21 -7.96
N GLY A 95 -0.95 18.41 -7.78
CA GLY A 95 -0.36 18.96 -6.57
C GLY A 95 -0.27 17.97 -5.40
N LEU A 96 -0.59 16.67 -5.59
CA LEU A 96 -0.44 15.66 -4.52
C LEU A 96 1.02 15.28 -4.28
N LEU A 97 1.79 15.20 -5.36
CA LEU A 97 3.21 14.91 -5.30
C LEU A 97 4.04 16.09 -5.85
N GLU A 98 5.20 16.26 -5.32
CA GLU A 98 6.23 17.16 -5.82
C GLU A 98 7.41 16.36 -6.35
N ARG A 99 8.02 16.88 -7.42
CA ARG A 99 9.30 16.42 -7.94
C ARG A 99 10.38 17.40 -7.50
N ALA A 100 11.46 16.88 -6.97
CA ALA A 100 12.66 17.64 -6.66
C ALA A 100 13.90 16.92 -7.21
N GLU A 101 14.96 17.67 -7.46
CA GLU A 101 16.26 17.07 -7.69
C GLU A 101 16.79 16.50 -6.37
N ASP A 102 17.53 15.39 -6.45
CA ASP A 102 18.23 14.83 -5.30
C ASP A 102 19.44 15.71 -4.97
N ASP A 103 19.54 16.18 -3.74
CA ASP A 103 20.66 17.01 -3.31
C ASP A 103 22.02 16.30 -3.42
N ALA A 104 22.03 14.97 -3.32
CA ALA A 104 23.24 14.14 -3.42
C ALA A 104 23.57 13.74 -4.87
N ASP A 105 22.58 13.61 -5.74
CA ASP A 105 22.74 13.26 -7.16
C ASP A 105 21.65 13.92 -8.01
N ARG A 106 21.98 15.06 -8.59
CA ARG A 106 21.08 15.86 -9.45
C ARG A 106 20.53 15.11 -10.67
N ARG A 107 21.05 13.93 -11.01
CA ARG A 107 20.52 13.09 -12.07
C ARG A 107 19.29 12.29 -11.61
N ARG A 108 19.03 12.27 -10.30
CA ARG A 108 17.90 11.54 -9.71
C ARG A 108 16.77 12.51 -9.41
N THR A 109 15.57 12.13 -9.83
CA THR A 109 14.34 12.83 -9.44
C THR A 109 13.78 12.16 -8.18
N ILE A 110 13.63 12.94 -7.13
CA ILE A 110 12.98 12.55 -5.88
C ILE A 110 11.51 12.96 -5.94
N VAL A 111 10.65 12.09 -5.49
CA VAL A 111 9.21 12.30 -5.36
C VAL A 111 8.86 12.37 -3.89
N ARG A 112 8.13 13.39 -3.49
CA ARG A 112 7.64 13.58 -2.12
C ARG A 112 6.19 14.04 -2.13
N LEU A 113 5.51 13.88 -1.00
CA LEU A 113 4.18 14.48 -0.82
C LEU A 113 4.30 16.00 -0.83
N HIS A 114 3.33 16.65 -1.50
CA HIS A 114 3.17 18.09 -1.37
C HIS A 114 2.86 18.46 0.09
N GLU A 115 3.39 19.59 0.55
CA GLU A 115 3.27 19.98 1.95
C GLU A 115 1.82 20.08 2.41
N ASP A 116 0.94 20.62 1.56
CA ASP A 116 -0.49 20.81 1.86
C ASP A 116 -1.22 19.49 2.21
N TYR A 117 -0.75 18.36 1.67
CA TYR A 117 -1.37 17.05 1.88
C TYR A 117 -0.59 16.15 2.82
N ARG A 118 0.62 16.54 3.22
CA ARG A 118 1.51 15.69 4.02
C ARG A 118 0.88 15.29 5.34
N GLN A 119 0.43 16.27 6.13
CA GLN A 119 -0.16 16.00 7.44
C GLN A 119 -1.46 15.20 7.32
N LEU A 120 -2.30 15.55 6.35
CA LEU A 120 -3.57 14.87 6.10
C LEU A 120 -3.36 13.39 5.72
N LEU A 121 -2.45 13.13 4.77
CA LEU A 121 -2.14 11.76 4.32
C LEU A 121 -1.44 10.93 5.39
N THR A 122 -0.48 11.49 6.10
CA THR A 122 0.23 10.75 7.17
C THR A 122 -0.69 10.48 8.37
N GLY A 123 -1.56 11.42 8.72
CA GLY A 123 -2.58 11.22 9.76
C GLY A 123 -3.54 10.10 9.40
N TRP A 124 -4.13 10.18 8.21
CA TRP A 124 -5.01 9.12 7.69
C TRP A 124 -4.34 7.75 7.64
N LEU A 125 -3.10 7.67 7.15
CA LEU A 125 -2.35 6.40 7.12
C LEU A 125 -2.11 5.83 8.52
N THR A 126 -1.82 6.69 9.50
CA THR A 126 -1.62 6.27 10.88
C THR A 126 -2.89 5.63 11.44
N GLU A 127 -4.06 6.22 11.17
CA GLU A 127 -5.36 5.66 11.55
C GLU A 127 -5.66 4.36 10.78
N ALA A 128 -5.42 4.34 9.47
CA ALA A 128 -5.63 3.16 8.64
C ALA A 128 -4.73 1.96 9.05
N GLN A 129 -3.56 2.24 9.62
CA GLN A 129 -2.65 1.21 10.14
C GLN A 129 -3.03 0.69 11.55
N ALA A 130 -3.97 1.33 12.26
CA ALA A 130 -4.30 0.97 13.63
C ALA A 130 -4.68 -0.51 13.82
N PRO A 131 -5.48 -1.16 12.95
CA PRO A 131 -5.79 -2.58 13.07
C PRO A 131 -4.56 -3.48 12.91
N LEU A 132 -3.66 -3.15 11.98
CA LEU A 132 -2.40 -3.88 11.78
C LEU A 132 -1.48 -3.74 12.99
N ARG A 133 -1.34 -2.52 13.52
CA ARG A 133 -0.59 -2.23 14.73
C ARG A 133 -1.13 -3.05 15.90
N GLY A 134 -2.44 -2.99 16.15
CA GLY A 134 -3.08 -3.76 17.22
C GLY A 134 -2.90 -5.26 17.06
N THR A 135 -2.90 -5.79 15.83
CA THR A 135 -2.58 -7.19 15.56
C THR A 135 -1.15 -7.52 15.97
N LEU A 136 -0.17 -6.72 15.52
CA LEU A 136 1.25 -6.95 15.82
C LEU A 136 1.57 -6.82 17.31
N GLU A 137 0.88 -5.95 18.04
CA GLU A 137 1.03 -5.75 19.49
C GLU A 137 0.47 -6.94 20.29
N ARG A 138 -0.61 -7.56 19.80
CA ARG A 138 -1.22 -8.74 20.45
C ARG A 138 -0.46 -10.04 20.21
N LEU A 139 0.35 -10.11 19.16
CA LEU A 139 1.13 -11.29 18.85
C LEU A 139 2.38 -11.38 19.74
N PRO A 140 2.63 -12.51 20.41
CA PRO A 140 3.91 -12.74 21.08
C PRO A 140 5.05 -12.73 20.06
N PRO A 141 6.30 -12.43 20.47
CA PRO A 141 7.41 -12.19 19.56
C PRO A 141 7.62 -13.25 18.47
N ARG A 142 7.51 -14.53 18.84
CA ARG A 142 7.66 -15.65 17.90
C ARG A 142 6.53 -15.68 16.86
N ALA A 143 5.28 -15.53 17.30
CA ALA A 143 4.13 -15.51 16.38
C ALA A 143 4.17 -14.29 15.45
N ARG A 144 4.61 -13.13 15.94
CA ARG A 144 4.83 -11.92 15.13
C ARG A 144 5.88 -12.16 14.06
N ALA A 145 6.99 -12.80 14.40
CA ALA A 145 8.03 -13.14 13.42
C ALA A 145 7.50 -14.08 12.33
N GLN A 146 6.72 -15.10 12.69
CA GLN A 146 6.09 -16.02 11.75
C GLN A 146 5.05 -15.31 10.87
N PHE A 147 4.24 -14.44 11.43
CA PHE A 147 3.28 -13.63 10.70
C PHE A 147 3.98 -12.74 9.66
N MET A 148 5.05 -12.06 10.05
CA MET A 148 5.83 -11.22 9.14
C MET A 148 6.52 -12.02 8.04
N GLU A 149 6.97 -13.25 8.37
CA GLU A 149 7.57 -14.15 7.36
C GLU A 149 6.52 -14.60 6.34
N GLY A 150 5.34 -15.02 6.78
CA GLY A 150 4.24 -15.38 5.88
C GLY A 150 3.87 -14.23 4.93
N TRP A 151 3.85 -12.99 5.42
CA TRP A 151 3.60 -11.81 4.59
C TRP A 151 4.71 -11.55 3.56
N ARG A 152 5.98 -11.82 3.89
CA ARG A 152 7.09 -11.69 2.92
C ARG A 152 6.96 -12.74 1.82
N ILE A 153 6.68 -14.00 2.18
CA ILE A 153 6.46 -15.07 1.21
C ILE A 153 5.31 -14.72 0.27
N LEU A 154 4.16 -14.28 0.83
CA LEU A 154 3.02 -13.86 0.01
C LEU A 154 3.38 -12.69 -0.94
N HIS A 155 4.11 -11.70 -0.45
CA HIS A 155 4.58 -10.58 -1.27
C HIS A 155 5.49 -11.06 -2.41
N GLU A 156 6.43 -11.96 -2.12
CA GLU A 156 7.33 -12.53 -3.12
C GLU A 156 6.58 -13.31 -4.19
N GLU A 157 5.62 -14.15 -3.81
CA GLU A 157 4.80 -14.90 -4.77
C GLU A 157 3.93 -13.96 -5.61
N ALA A 158 3.30 -12.96 -5.00
CA ALA A 158 2.50 -11.99 -5.72
C ALA A 158 3.31 -11.17 -6.74
N THR A 159 4.58 -10.83 -6.41
CA THR A 159 5.46 -10.06 -7.30
C THR A 159 6.12 -10.90 -8.40
N ARG A 160 6.16 -12.22 -8.24
CA ARG A 160 6.61 -13.14 -9.31
C ARG A 160 5.57 -13.37 -10.40
N MET A 161 4.30 -13.10 -10.11
CA MET A 161 3.25 -13.27 -11.12
C MET A 161 3.48 -12.27 -12.25
N PRO A 162 3.47 -12.74 -13.53
CA PRO A 162 3.59 -11.83 -14.66
C PRO A 162 2.41 -10.86 -14.67
N ASP A 163 2.71 -9.60 -14.94
CA ASP A 163 1.68 -8.57 -15.13
C ASP A 163 0.76 -8.98 -16.27
N ARG A 164 -0.46 -9.42 -15.97
CA ARG A 164 -1.50 -9.74 -16.92
C ARG A 164 -2.39 -8.55 -17.26
N GLY A 165 -2.04 -7.37 -16.73
CA GLY A 165 -2.79 -6.16 -16.89
C GLY A 165 -2.24 -5.26 -17.97
N GLY A 166 -2.94 -5.17 -19.07
CA GLY A 166 -2.79 -4.09 -20.02
C GLY A 166 -2.52 -4.48 -21.47
N SER A 167 -3.25 -5.43 -22.00
CA SER A 167 -3.66 -5.28 -23.37
C SER A 167 -4.81 -4.26 -23.39
N ASP A 168 -4.46 -2.98 -23.47
CA ASP A 168 -5.32 -1.99 -24.07
C ASP A 168 -5.44 -2.37 -25.55
N GLU A 169 -6.27 -3.35 -25.84
CA GLU A 169 -6.78 -3.57 -27.19
C GLU A 169 -7.98 -2.65 -27.33
N ASP A 170 -7.77 -1.65 -28.17
CA ASP A 170 -8.78 -0.91 -28.88
C ASP A 170 -10.01 -1.74 -29.24
N CYS A 171 -11.19 -1.27 -28.84
CA CYS A 171 -12.44 -1.35 -29.58
C CYS A 171 -13.33 -0.17 -29.21
#